data_9c2b01899b9e30b960bbc0fcd83c9dee
#
_entry.id   9c2b01899b9e30b960bbc0fcd83c9dee
#
_cell.length_a   1.000
_cell.length_b   1.000
_cell.length_c   1.000
_cell.angle_alpha   90.00
_cell.angle_beta   90.00
_cell.angle_gamma   90.00
#
_symmetry.space_group_name_H-M   'P 1'
#
loop_
_entity.id
_entity.type
_entity.pdbx_description
1 polymer ?
#
loop_
_entity_poly.entity_id
_entity_poly.type
_entity_poly.pdbx_seq_one_letter_code
_entity_poly.pdbx_strand_id
1 'polypeptide(L)'
;MKRGAFETGTYRNVFAEAGYDKETIEKRKNEIFHTLFYGAESERIYHPVGDDMAYIEDTGNHDARTEGMSYGMMMCVQMDRKEEFDRLWKWAKTYMYLEEIGRASCRERVSSPV
;
A
#
# COMPACT_ATOMS: atom_id res chain seq x y z
N MET A 1 -31.63 -8.51 10.28
CA MET A 1 -30.21 -8.68 9.91
C MET A 1 -29.42 -7.49 10.41
N LYS A 2 -28.29 -7.71 11.07
CA LYS A 2 -27.39 -6.60 11.45
C LYS A 2 -26.82 -5.94 10.19
N ARG A 3 -26.88 -4.63 10.12
CA ARG A 3 -26.22 -3.88 9.04
C ARG A 3 -24.69 -3.97 9.18
N GLY A 4 -23.99 -4.12 8.06
CA GLY A 4 -22.53 -4.16 8.03
C GLY A 4 -21.89 -2.79 8.27
N ALA A 5 -20.59 -2.78 8.53
CA ALA A 5 -19.83 -1.55 8.78
C ALA A 5 -19.89 -0.58 7.59
N PHE A 6 -19.92 -1.09 6.37
CA PHE A 6 -20.08 -0.27 5.16
C PHE A 6 -21.39 0.53 5.18
N GLU A 7 -22.50 -0.10 5.57
CA GLU A 7 -23.82 0.55 5.62
C GLU A 7 -23.95 1.54 6.77
N THR A 8 -23.32 1.25 7.91
CA THR A 8 -23.38 2.08 9.11
C THR A 8 -22.32 3.18 9.15
N GLY A 9 -21.28 3.05 8.38
CA GLY A 9 -20.10 3.92 8.43
C GLY A 9 -19.27 3.75 9.71
N THR A 10 -19.59 2.76 10.53
CA THR A 10 -18.93 2.52 11.82
C THR A 10 -18.09 1.25 11.74
N TYR A 11 -16.80 1.41 11.86
CA TYR A 11 -15.84 0.32 11.85
C TYR A 11 -15.33 0.04 13.27
N ARG A 12 -15.20 -1.22 13.57
CA ARG A 12 -14.69 -1.69 14.84
C ARG A 12 -13.20 -1.36 14.99
N ASN A 13 -12.81 -0.77 16.11
CA ASN A 13 -11.41 -0.55 16.43
C ASN A 13 -10.96 -1.53 17.50
N VAL A 14 -10.34 -2.63 17.07
CA VAL A 14 -9.90 -3.72 17.93
C VAL A 14 -8.84 -3.28 18.94
N PHE A 15 -7.97 -2.36 18.54
CA PHE A 15 -6.94 -1.83 19.46
C PHE A 15 -7.56 -1.01 20.59
N ALA A 16 -8.57 -0.19 20.27
CA ALA A 16 -9.30 0.56 21.30
C ALA A 16 -10.04 -0.39 22.25
N GLU A 17 -10.64 -1.44 21.73
CA GLU A 17 -11.30 -2.48 22.53
C GLU A 17 -10.32 -3.23 23.44
N ALA A 18 -9.05 -3.38 23.01
CA ALA A 18 -7.99 -3.99 23.80
C ALA A 18 -7.41 -3.05 24.88
N GLY A 19 -7.88 -1.80 24.94
CA GLY A 19 -7.49 -0.86 25.99
C GLY A 19 -6.44 0.16 25.60
N TYR A 20 -6.00 0.21 24.33
CA TYR A 20 -5.10 1.24 23.85
C TYR A 20 -5.86 2.55 23.63
N ASP A 21 -5.26 3.69 24.02
CA ASP A 21 -5.89 4.97 23.79
C ASP A 21 -5.73 5.44 22.33
N LYS A 22 -6.58 6.39 21.94
CA LYS A 22 -6.64 6.89 20.56
C LYS A 22 -5.30 7.48 20.10
N GLU A 23 -4.64 8.23 20.95
CA GLU A 23 -3.36 8.90 20.65
C GLU A 23 -2.26 7.87 20.39
N THR A 24 -2.15 6.84 21.22
CA THR A 24 -1.20 5.73 21.05
C THR A 24 -1.46 4.98 19.74
N ILE A 25 -2.71 4.69 19.43
CA ILE A 25 -3.11 4.00 18.18
C ILE A 25 -2.71 4.83 16.95
N GLU A 26 -3.05 6.12 16.94
CA GLU A 26 -2.72 7.01 15.82
C GLU A 26 -1.21 7.17 15.64
N LYS A 27 -0.47 7.36 16.73
CA LYS A 27 0.98 7.44 16.70
C LYS A 27 1.62 6.18 16.12
N ARG A 28 1.21 5.01 16.60
CA ARG A 28 1.75 3.73 16.12
C ARG A 28 1.43 3.47 14.65
N LYS A 29 0.22 3.78 14.24
CA LYS A 29 -0.21 3.67 12.84
C LYS A 29 0.66 4.54 11.92
N ASN A 30 0.90 5.78 12.28
CA ASN A 30 1.74 6.69 11.52
C ASN A 30 3.21 6.26 11.49
N GLU A 31 3.74 5.75 12.60
CA GLU A 31 5.09 5.18 12.66
C GLU A 31 5.26 3.98 11.71
N ILE A 32 4.30 3.08 11.71
CA ILE A 32 4.33 1.89 10.84
C ILE A 32 4.28 2.32 9.37
N PHE A 33 3.38 3.22 9.02
CA PHE A 33 3.30 3.73 7.64
C PHE A 33 4.64 4.36 7.22
N HIS A 34 5.19 5.22 8.07
CA HIS A 34 6.48 5.86 7.80
C HIS A 34 7.61 4.84 7.60
N THR A 35 7.69 3.83 8.46
CA THR A 35 8.70 2.77 8.36
C THR A 35 8.59 2.00 7.05
N LEU A 36 7.39 1.59 6.67
CA LEU A 36 7.15 0.81 5.46
C LEU A 36 7.36 1.61 4.16
N PHE A 37 7.08 2.90 4.18
CA PHE A 37 7.16 3.75 2.97
C PHE A 37 8.45 4.55 2.90
N TYR A 38 8.98 5.00 4.01
CA TYR A 38 10.10 5.94 4.09
C TYR A 38 11.19 5.56 5.09
N GLY A 39 11.11 4.37 5.66
CA GLY A 39 12.11 3.88 6.62
C GLY A 39 13.41 3.45 5.97
N ALA A 40 14.23 2.75 6.73
CA ALA A 40 15.48 2.18 6.24
C ALA A 40 15.23 1.20 5.08
N GLU A 41 16.21 1.03 4.21
CA GLU A 41 16.10 0.15 3.04
C GLU A 41 15.71 -1.28 3.41
N SER A 42 16.20 -1.76 4.55
CA SER A 42 15.88 -3.10 5.06
C SER A 42 14.45 -3.28 5.57
N GLU A 43 13.73 -2.19 5.79
CA GLU A 43 12.36 -2.19 6.33
C GLU A 43 11.32 -1.71 5.31
N ARG A 44 11.77 -0.96 4.34
CA ARG A 44 10.91 -0.28 3.39
C ARG A 44 10.43 -1.22 2.29
N ILE A 45 9.12 -1.18 2.01
CA ILE A 45 8.50 -1.91 0.90
C ILE A 45 8.14 -1.00 -0.28
N TYR A 46 8.05 0.31 -0.05
CA TYR A 46 7.73 1.32 -1.07
C TYR A 46 9.00 1.85 -1.69
N HIS A 47 9.13 1.73 -3.00
CA HIS A 47 10.31 2.13 -3.75
C HIS A 47 9.96 3.10 -4.87
N PRO A 48 10.33 4.39 -4.73
CA PRO A 48 10.17 5.35 -5.81
C PRO A 48 10.98 4.97 -7.05
N VAL A 49 10.39 5.21 -8.21
CA VAL A 49 11.01 5.00 -9.53
C VAL A 49 10.87 6.27 -10.35
N GLY A 50 11.98 6.91 -10.68
CA GLY A 50 11.94 8.20 -11.36
C GLY A 50 11.23 9.27 -10.54
N ASP A 51 10.59 10.21 -11.23
CA ASP A 51 9.98 11.38 -10.58
C ASP A 51 8.53 11.15 -10.14
N ASP A 52 7.82 10.18 -10.73
CA ASP A 52 6.37 10.09 -10.62
C ASP A 52 5.80 8.67 -10.50
N MET A 53 6.64 7.68 -10.31
CA MET A 53 6.24 6.29 -10.14
C MET A 53 6.82 5.70 -8.85
N ALA A 54 6.20 4.62 -8.37
CA ALA A 54 6.70 3.81 -7.27
C ALA A 54 6.08 2.42 -7.33
N TYR A 55 6.74 1.45 -6.72
CA TYR A 55 6.18 0.09 -6.58
C TYR A 55 6.28 -0.39 -5.14
N ILE A 56 5.48 -1.40 -4.83
CA ILE A 56 5.57 -2.15 -3.57
C ILE A 56 6.32 -3.45 -3.83
N GLU A 57 7.36 -3.69 -3.07
CA GLU A 57 8.19 -4.90 -3.16
C GLU A 57 7.54 -6.07 -2.42
N ASP A 58 7.49 -7.22 -3.09
CA ASP A 58 7.35 -8.52 -2.43
C ASP A 58 8.72 -8.91 -1.90
N THR A 59 8.91 -8.82 -0.60
CA THR A 59 10.20 -9.04 0.05
C THR A 59 10.69 -10.48 0.00
N GLY A 60 9.80 -11.44 -0.21
CA GLY A 60 10.16 -12.85 -0.35
C GLY A 60 10.75 -13.19 -1.71
N ASN A 61 10.33 -12.48 -2.75
CA ASN A 61 10.71 -12.76 -4.14
C ASN A 61 11.44 -11.59 -4.81
N HIS A 62 11.54 -10.44 -4.17
CA HIS A 62 12.14 -9.21 -4.69
C HIS A 62 11.56 -8.80 -6.05
N ASP A 63 10.24 -8.87 -6.16
CA ASP A 63 9.48 -8.45 -7.33
C ASP A 63 8.26 -7.62 -6.91
N ALA A 64 7.49 -7.15 -7.87
CA ALA A 64 6.22 -6.49 -7.62
C ALA A 64 5.07 -7.39 -8.04
N ARG A 65 4.07 -7.51 -7.18
CA ARG A 65 2.87 -8.32 -7.41
C ARG A 65 1.63 -7.46 -7.29
N THR A 66 0.58 -7.82 -8.03
CA THR A 66 -0.70 -7.08 -7.97
C THR A 66 -1.27 -7.06 -6.57
N GLU A 67 -1.10 -8.13 -5.81
CA GLU A 67 -1.52 -8.22 -4.42
C GLU A 67 -0.83 -7.14 -3.56
N GLY A 68 0.50 -7.09 -3.58
CA GLY A 68 1.28 -6.08 -2.83
C GLY A 68 0.96 -4.66 -3.29
N MET A 69 0.86 -4.43 -4.60
CA MET A 69 0.49 -3.13 -5.16
C MET A 69 -0.89 -2.68 -4.68
N SER A 70 -1.86 -3.59 -4.66
CA SER A 70 -3.22 -3.27 -4.18
C SER A 70 -3.25 -2.96 -2.69
N TYR A 71 -2.50 -3.69 -1.87
CA TYR A 71 -2.37 -3.39 -0.44
C TYR A 71 -1.73 -2.03 -0.19
N GLY A 72 -0.67 -1.71 -0.91
CA GLY A 72 -0.03 -0.39 -0.82
C GLY A 72 -0.96 0.75 -1.20
N MET A 73 -1.71 0.59 -2.28
CA MET A 73 -2.72 1.58 -2.69
C MET A 73 -3.84 1.71 -1.68
N MET A 74 -4.30 0.61 -1.09
CA MET A 74 -5.31 0.63 -0.02
C MET A 74 -4.80 1.37 1.22
N MET A 75 -3.54 1.12 1.62
CA MET A 75 -2.92 1.86 2.72
C MET A 75 -2.88 3.35 2.43
N CYS A 76 -2.53 3.75 1.21
CA CYS A 76 -2.51 5.16 0.82
C CYS A 76 -3.89 5.82 0.92
N VAL A 77 -4.95 5.12 0.50
CA VAL A 77 -6.32 5.62 0.64
C VAL A 77 -6.70 5.80 2.12
N GLN A 78 -6.41 4.82 2.96
CA GLN A 78 -6.72 4.87 4.39
C GLN A 78 -5.94 5.95 5.13
N MET A 79 -4.74 6.28 4.66
CA MET A 79 -3.84 7.26 5.29
C MET A 79 -3.90 8.64 4.63
N ASP A 80 -4.81 8.84 3.67
CA ASP A 80 -4.94 10.08 2.89
C ASP A 80 -3.62 10.49 2.18
N ARG A 81 -3.00 9.51 1.53
CA ARG A 81 -1.71 9.67 0.84
C ARG A 81 -1.88 9.58 -0.67
N LYS A 82 -2.48 10.60 -1.25
CA LYS A 82 -2.80 10.64 -2.68
C LYS A 82 -1.57 10.57 -3.57
N GLU A 83 -0.51 11.28 -3.23
CA GLU A 83 0.72 11.32 -4.06
C GLU A 83 1.33 9.92 -4.19
N GLU A 84 1.48 9.20 -3.10
CA GLU A 84 1.99 7.84 -3.10
C GLU A 84 1.06 6.88 -3.87
N PHE A 85 -0.25 7.04 -3.70
CA PHE A 85 -1.25 6.28 -4.47
C PHE A 85 -1.07 6.50 -5.98
N ASP A 86 -0.99 7.75 -6.42
CA ASP A 86 -0.86 8.10 -7.83
C ASP A 86 0.42 7.51 -8.44
N ARG A 87 1.51 7.48 -7.70
CA ARG A 87 2.79 6.88 -8.11
C ARG A 87 2.68 5.37 -8.28
N LEU A 88 2.05 4.68 -7.33
CA LEU A 88 1.79 3.24 -7.39
C LEU A 88 0.87 2.90 -8.56
N TRP A 89 -0.19 3.64 -8.72
CA TRP A 89 -1.13 3.46 -9.83
C TRP A 89 -0.45 3.63 -11.19
N LYS A 90 0.34 4.66 -11.34
CA LYS A 90 1.08 4.91 -12.59
C LYS A 90 2.03 3.77 -12.92
N TRP A 91 2.78 3.30 -11.93
CA TRP A 91 3.69 2.16 -12.13
C TRP A 91 2.92 0.89 -12.54
N ALA A 92 1.84 0.57 -11.85
CA ALA A 92 1.01 -0.58 -12.17
C ALA A 92 0.41 -0.50 -13.59
N LYS A 93 -0.09 0.66 -13.98
CA LYS A 93 -0.61 0.90 -15.33
C LYS A 93 0.46 0.77 -16.40
N THR A 94 1.67 1.19 -16.10
CA THR A 94 2.78 1.18 -17.06
C THR A 94 3.34 -0.22 -17.28
N TYR A 95 3.51 -0.99 -16.21
CA TYR A 95 4.25 -2.26 -16.27
C TYR A 95 3.40 -3.52 -16.09
N MET A 96 2.26 -3.42 -15.41
CA MET A 96 1.43 -4.59 -15.09
C MET A 96 0.15 -4.69 -15.93
N TYR A 97 -0.33 -3.60 -16.50
CA TYR A 97 -1.54 -3.62 -17.30
C TYR A 97 -1.30 -4.27 -18.66
N LEU A 98 -2.12 -5.28 -18.97
CA LEU A 98 -2.08 -5.99 -20.24
C LEU A 98 -3.26 -5.51 -21.11
N GLU A 99 -2.99 -4.59 -22.01
CA GLU A 99 -4.00 -3.92 -22.82
C GLU A 99 -4.82 -4.91 -23.67
N GLU A 100 -4.15 -5.90 -24.27
CA GLU A 100 -4.78 -6.90 -25.14
C GLU A 100 -5.90 -7.71 -24.47
N ILE A 101 -5.77 -7.94 -23.15
CA ILE A 101 -6.74 -8.75 -22.39
C ILE A 101 -7.46 -7.93 -21.30
N GLY A 102 -7.17 -6.63 -21.19
CA GLY A 102 -7.82 -5.72 -20.25
C GLY A 102 -7.65 -6.07 -18.77
N ARG A 103 -6.56 -6.72 -18.39
CA ARG A 103 -6.28 -7.09 -17.01
C ARG A 103 -4.79 -6.92 -16.66
N ALA A 104 -4.47 -6.95 -15.38
CA ALA A 104 -3.10 -6.83 -14.92
C ALA A 104 -2.36 -8.17 -14.94
N SER A 105 -1.06 -8.09 -15.18
CA SER A 105 -0.14 -9.19 -14.88
C SER A 105 -0.05 -9.37 -13.37
N CYS A 106 -0.10 -10.61 -12.89
CA CYS A 106 0.01 -10.88 -11.46
C CYS A 106 1.38 -10.55 -10.87
N ARG A 107 2.40 -10.52 -11.71
CA ARG A 107 3.79 -10.35 -11.30
C ARG A 107 4.57 -9.55 -12.34
N GLU A 108 5.40 -8.65 -11.85
CA GLU A 108 6.35 -7.92 -12.69
C GLU A 108 7.74 -7.94 -12.05
N ARG A 109 8.75 -8.17 -12.87
CA ARG A 109 10.15 -8.09 -12.44
C ARG A 109 10.52 -6.62 -12.24
N VAL A 110 11.15 -6.34 -11.12
CA VAL A 110 11.70 -5.03 -10.85
C VAL A 110 13.15 -5.01 -11.29
N SER A 111 13.46 -4.16 -12.25
CA SER A 111 14.86 -3.87 -12.57
C SER A 111 15.47 -3.15 -11.39
N SER A 112 16.63 -3.61 -10.92
CA SER A 112 17.35 -2.87 -9.89
C SER A 112 17.57 -1.45 -10.38
N PRO A 113 17.22 -0.43 -9.57
CA PRO A 113 17.54 0.95 -9.95
C PRO A 113 19.05 1.06 -10.05
N VAL A 114 19.46 1.50 -11.21
CA VAL A 114 20.86 1.80 -11.44
C VAL A 114 21.15 3.16 -10.82
#